data_ff90aa90bce72fe206935565515a4304
#
_entry.id   ff90aa90bce72fe206935565515a4304
#
_cell.length_a   1.000
_cell.length_b   1.000
_cell.length_c   1.000
_cell.angle_alpha   90.00
_cell.angle_beta   90.00
_cell.angle_gamma   90.00
#
_symmetry.space_group_name_H-M   'P 1'
#
loop_
_entity.id
_entity.type
_entity.pdbx_description
1 polymer ?
#
loop_
_entity_poly.entity_id
_entity_poly.type
_entity_poly.pdbx_seq_one_letter_code
_entity_poly.pdbx_strand_id
1 'polypeptide(L)'
;GLASSKANLDEIVISSLQKAGLYEEVKERLNEPGTGLSGGQQQRLCIARAISVNPEVILMDEPCSALDPIATARIESLMEELKRNYCIVIVTHSMQQAARVSQRTAFFHMGFLVEEGDTTDVFTNPKLERTQDYITGRFG
;
A
#
# COMPACT_ATOMS: atom_id res chain seq x y z
N GLY A 1 2.17 -24.48 10.49
CA GLY A 1 3.31 -24.16 11.28
C GLY A 1 4.35 -23.36 10.53
N LEU A 2 4.51 -22.10 10.88
CA LEU A 2 5.52 -21.22 10.30
C LEU A 2 6.89 -21.63 10.85
N ALA A 3 7.83 -21.90 9.94
CA ALA A 3 9.27 -22.04 10.15
C ALA A 3 9.74 -22.91 11.30
N SER A 4 10.19 -24.09 10.98
CA SER A 4 10.68 -25.08 11.95
C SER A 4 12.14 -24.90 12.38
N SER A 5 12.90 -23.94 11.81
CA SER A 5 14.28 -23.64 12.19
C SER A 5 14.63 -22.16 12.08
N LYS A 6 15.63 -21.72 12.85
CA LYS A 6 16.15 -20.33 12.80
C LYS A 6 16.61 -19.95 11.39
N ALA A 7 17.27 -20.84 10.67
CA ALA A 7 17.73 -20.60 9.31
C ALA A 7 16.57 -20.30 8.34
N ASN A 8 15.43 -20.96 8.49
CA ASN A 8 14.24 -20.73 7.70
C ASN A 8 13.58 -19.36 8.04
N LEU A 9 13.62 -18.95 9.31
CA LEU A 9 13.15 -17.62 9.72
C LEU A 9 14.02 -16.51 9.13
N ASP A 10 15.34 -16.67 9.18
CA ASP A 10 16.27 -15.68 8.63
C ASP A 10 16.08 -15.52 7.11
N GLU A 11 15.86 -16.62 6.39
CA GLU A 11 15.57 -16.61 4.95
C GLU A 11 14.25 -15.86 4.64
N ILE A 12 13.18 -16.12 5.41
CA ILE A 12 11.90 -15.42 5.26
C ILE A 12 12.07 -13.92 5.51
N VAL A 13 12.79 -13.53 6.55
CA VAL A 13 13.05 -12.13 6.89
C VAL A 13 13.80 -11.44 5.76
N ILE A 14 14.92 -12.01 5.32
CA ILE A 14 15.75 -11.43 4.25
C ILE A 14 14.96 -11.30 2.96
N SER A 15 14.28 -12.36 2.53
CA SER A 15 13.46 -12.37 1.32
C SER A 15 12.34 -11.32 1.37
N SER A 16 11.67 -11.18 2.52
CA SER A 16 10.59 -10.21 2.69
C SER A 16 11.11 -8.77 2.66
N LEU A 17 12.25 -8.50 3.30
CA LEU A 17 12.90 -7.19 3.25
C LEU A 17 13.40 -6.84 1.84
N GLN A 18 13.92 -7.83 1.09
CA GLN A 18 14.30 -7.64 -0.31
C GLN A 18 13.11 -7.30 -1.20
N LYS A 19 12.00 -8.06 -1.07
CA LYS A 19 10.75 -7.80 -1.80
C LYS A 19 10.15 -6.42 -1.47
N ALA A 20 10.33 -5.93 -0.24
CA ALA A 20 9.91 -4.60 0.17
C ALA A 20 10.93 -3.49 -0.19
N GLY A 21 12.02 -3.82 -0.89
CA GLY A 21 13.07 -2.87 -1.27
C GLY A 21 13.76 -2.20 -0.08
N LEU A 22 13.83 -2.89 1.08
CA LEU A 22 14.37 -2.33 2.32
C LEU A 22 15.68 -2.98 2.76
N TYR A 23 15.97 -4.21 2.31
CA TYR A 23 17.08 -5.02 2.83
C TYR A 23 18.43 -4.28 2.79
N GLU A 24 18.80 -3.68 1.67
CA GLU A 24 20.09 -3.00 1.50
C GLU A 24 20.29 -1.82 2.47
N GLU A 25 19.19 -1.18 2.88
CA GLU A 25 19.22 -0.05 3.80
C GLU A 25 19.35 -0.47 5.27
N VAL A 26 18.99 -1.73 5.61
CA VAL A 26 18.90 -2.18 7.00
C VAL A 26 19.73 -3.42 7.34
N LYS A 27 20.42 -4.04 6.37
CA LYS A 27 21.13 -5.30 6.54
C LYS A 27 22.17 -5.31 7.67
N GLU A 28 22.80 -4.17 7.95
CA GLU A 28 23.81 -4.03 9.02
C GLU A 28 23.19 -3.82 10.42
N ARG A 29 21.86 -3.66 10.50
CA ARG A 29 21.14 -3.34 11.75
C ARG A 29 19.83 -4.09 11.92
N LEU A 30 19.77 -5.34 11.44
CA LEU A 30 18.56 -6.18 11.50
C LEU A 30 18.07 -6.46 12.93
N ASN A 31 18.95 -6.33 13.94
CA ASN A 31 18.63 -6.55 15.35
C ASN A 31 18.28 -5.25 16.10
N GLU A 32 18.28 -4.11 15.42
CA GLU A 32 17.91 -2.82 16.02
C GLU A 32 16.39 -2.60 15.99
N PRO A 33 15.84 -1.80 16.92
CA PRO A 33 14.44 -1.46 16.92
C PRO A 33 14.02 -0.72 15.64
N GLY A 34 12.94 -1.16 14.99
CA GLY A 34 12.40 -0.52 13.80
C GLY A 34 11.90 0.92 14.01
N THR A 35 11.72 1.35 15.24
CA THR A 35 11.36 2.73 15.60
C THR A 35 12.44 3.76 15.25
N GLY A 36 13.68 3.34 15.04
CA GLY A 36 14.79 4.19 14.58
C GLY A 36 14.82 4.40 13.06
N LEU A 37 13.92 3.80 12.31
CA LEU A 37 13.80 3.94 10.86
C LEU A 37 13.05 5.22 10.48
N SER A 38 13.31 5.76 9.28
CA SER A 38 12.49 6.83 8.71
C SER A 38 11.05 6.37 8.42
N GLY A 39 10.10 7.29 8.29
CA GLY A 39 8.69 6.95 8.04
C GLY A 39 8.50 6.03 6.82
N GLY A 40 9.16 6.34 5.70
CA GLY A 40 9.12 5.50 4.50
C GLY A 40 9.77 4.12 4.69
N GLN A 41 10.84 4.02 5.51
CA GLN A 41 11.44 2.73 5.87
C GLN A 41 10.52 1.93 6.79
N GLN A 42 9.88 2.57 7.77
CA GLN A 42 8.89 1.92 8.65
C GLN A 42 7.71 1.38 7.85
N GLN A 43 7.21 2.14 6.88
CA GLN A 43 6.13 1.68 6.01
C GLN A 43 6.54 0.46 5.20
N ARG A 44 7.74 0.47 4.58
CA ARG A 44 8.26 -0.71 3.86
C ARG A 44 8.51 -1.90 4.79
N LEU A 45 8.91 -1.67 6.04
CA LEU A 45 9.01 -2.73 7.05
C LEU A 45 7.64 -3.34 7.37
N CYS A 46 6.60 -2.52 7.50
CA CYS A 46 5.22 -3.02 7.67
C CYS A 46 4.76 -3.86 6.47
N ILE A 47 5.09 -3.45 5.25
CA ILE A 47 4.81 -4.23 4.04
C ILE A 47 5.61 -5.54 4.04
N ALA A 48 6.92 -5.51 4.35
CA ALA A 48 7.75 -6.71 4.47
C ALA A 48 7.15 -7.72 5.45
N ARG A 49 6.68 -7.24 6.60
CA ARG A 49 5.99 -8.07 7.61
C ARG A 49 4.71 -8.68 7.05
N ALA A 50 3.89 -7.90 6.34
CA ALA A 50 2.66 -8.39 5.76
C ALA A 50 2.89 -9.50 4.72
N ILE A 51 3.88 -9.34 3.84
CA ILE A 51 4.17 -10.33 2.78
C ILE A 51 4.95 -11.56 3.27
N SER A 52 5.53 -11.52 4.47
CA SER A 52 6.32 -12.63 5.03
C SER A 52 5.52 -13.93 5.23
N VAL A 53 4.20 -13.82 5.39
CA VAL A 53 3.28 -14.95 5.51
C VAL A 53 2.68 -15.40 4.19
N ASN A 54 3.12 -14.79 3.07
CA ASN A 54 2.65 -15.05 1.72
C ASN A 54 1.11 -15.00 1.58
N PRO A 55 0.47 -13.86 1.89
CA PRO A 55 -0.97 -13.71 1.85
C PRO A 55 -1.50 -13.68 0.40
N GLU A 56 -2.77 -13.97 0.20
CA GLU A 56 -3.43 -13.74 -1.10
C GLU A 56 -3.83 -12.27 -1.28
N VAL A 57 -4.16 -11.60 -0.17
CA VAL A 57 -4.64 -10.21 -0.16
C VAL A 57 -3.85 -9.39 0.86
N ILE A 58 -3.42 -8.20 0.46
CA ILE A 58 -2.77 -7.21 1.32
C ILE A 58 -3.72 -6.01 1.48
N LEU A 59 -4.04 -5.68 2.73
CA LEU A 59 -4.83 -4.51 3.07
C LEU A 59 -3.90 -3.39 3.54
N MET A 60 -4.01 -2.22 2.94
CA MET A 60 -3.22 -1.04 3.29
C MET A 60 -4.16 0.13 3.62
N ASP A 61 -4.05 0.63 4.84
CA ASP A 61 -4.83 1.78 5.30
C ASP A 61 -3.93 3.02 5.32
N GLU A 62 -4.25 4.00 4.48
CA GLU A 62 -3.53 5.27 4.33
C GLU A 62 -1.99 5.10 4.19
N PRO A 63 -1.50 4.26 3.27
CA PRO A 63 -0.10 3.84 3.26
C PRO A 63 0.92 4.96 3.02
N CYS A 64 0.49 6.12 2.56
CA CYS A 64 1.36 7.26 2.25
C CYS A 64 1.00 8.56 2.99
N SER A 65 0.01 8.57 3.89
CA SER A 65 -0.55 9.80 4.49
C SER A 65 0.47 10.65 5.27
N ALA A 66 1.50 10.02 5.85
CA ALA A 66 2.53 10.70 6.65
C ALA A 66 3.90 10.75 5.97
N LEU A 67 3.96 10.53 4.65
CA LEU A 67 5.21 10.43 3.90
C LEU A 67 5.43 11.68 3.02
N ASP A 68 6.70 12.03 2.84
CA ASP A 68 7.11 13.00 1.84
C ASP A 68 6.90 12.46 0.41
N PRO A 69 6.93 13.33 -0.63
CA PRO A 69 6.67 12.91 -2.00
C PRO A 69 7.64 11.83 -2.53
N ILE A 70 8.90 11.82 -2.08
CA ILE A 70 9.89 10.84 -2.53
C ILE A 70 9.59 9.47 -1.92
N ALA A 71 9.30 9.43 -0.61
CA ALA A 71 8.91 8.21 0.08
C ALA A 71 7.57 7.68 -0.47
N THR A 72 6.59 8.55 -0.75
CA THR A 72 5.32 8.20 -1.40
C THR A 72 5.55 7.52 -2.74
N ALA A 73 6.37 8.10 -3.62
CA ALA A 73 6.68 7.52 -4.93
C ALA A 73 7.32 6.13 -4.82
N ARG A 74 8.19 5.92 -3.82
CA ARG A 74 8.79 4.60 -3.55
C ARG A 74 7.76 3.56 -3.12
N ILE A 75 6.79 3.93 -2.26
CA ILE A 75 5.71 3.04 -1.84
C ILE A 75 4.78 2.72 -3.03
N GLU A 76 4.43 3.72 -3.84
CA GLU A 76 3.61 3.51 -5.05
C GLU A 76 4.31 2.57 -6.05
N SER A 77 5.62 2.74 -6.28
CA SER A 77 6.42 1.83 -7.12
C SER A 77 6.46 0.41 -6.56
N LEU A 78 6.60 0.27 -5.23
CA LEU A 78 6.56 -1.02 -4.57
C LEU A 78 5.18 -1.70 -4.73
N MET A 79 4.08 -0.96 -4.62
CA MET A 79 2.74 -1.50 -4.88
C MET A 79 2.60 -2.01 -6.32
N GLU A 80 3.15 -1.29 -7.31
CA GLU A 80 3.18 -1.73 -8.71
C GLU A 80 3.92 -3.06 -8.93
N GLU A 81 4.98 -3.30 -8.17
CA GLU A 81 5.72 -4.58 -8.21
C GLU A 81 4.94 -5.70 -7.50
N LEU A 82 4.40 -5.41 -6.33
CA LEU A 82 3.70 -6.39 -5.49
C LEU A 82 2.37 -6.85 -6.09
N LYS A 83 1.65 -6.00 -6.83
CA LYS A 83 0.37 -6.37 -7.45
C LYS A 83 0.48 -7.50 -8.48
N ARG A 84 1.69 -7.84 -8.93
CA ARG A 84 1.92 -8.99 -9.82
C ARG A 84 1.69 -10.32 -9.13
N ASN A 85 1.84 -10.34 -7.80
CA ASN A 85 1.77 -11.56 -7.00
C ASN A 85 0.70 -11.52 -5.90
N TYR A 86 0.19 -10.33 -5.57
CA TYR A 86 -0.76 -10.12 -4.48
C TYR A 86 -1.96 -9.30 -4.96
N CYS A 87 -3.14 -9.61 -4.46
CA CYS A 87 -4.26 -8.68 -4.54
C CYS A 87 -4.05 -7.59 -3.49
N ILE A 88 -4.00 -6.31 -3.90
CA ILE A 88 -3.80 -5.18 -3.00
C ILE A 88 -5.08 -4.37 -2.90
N VAL A 89 -5.55 -4.16 -1.68
CA VAL A 89 -6.66 -3.25 -1.38
C VAL A 89 -6.11 -2.11 -0.55
N ILE A 90 -6.27 -0.87 -1.04
CA ILE A 90 -5.84 0.32 -0.32
C ILE A 90 -7.06 1.16 0.08
N VAL A 91 -6.99 1.74 1.27
CA VAL A 91 -7.87 2.83 1.69
C VAL A 91 -7.04 4.11 1.67
N THR A 92 -7.53 5.13 1.01
CA THR A 92 -6.88 6.45 0.95
C THR A 92 -7.90 7.56 0.75
N HIS A 93 -7.64 8.71 1.35
CA HIS A 93 -8.37 9.94 1.07
C HIS A 93 -7.74 10.75 -0.08
N SER A 94 -6.60 10.29 -0.61
CA SER A 94 -5.95 10.94 -1.76
C SER A 94 -6.49 10.41 -3.07
N MET A 95 -7.36 11.17 -3.71
CA MET A 95 -7.89 10.86 -5.06
C MET A 95 -6.76 10.72 -6.08
N GLN A 96 -5.73 11.55 -5.98
CA GLN A 96 -4.57 11.49 -6.88
C GLN A 96 -3.81 10.16 -6.73
N GLN A 97 -3.64 9.67 -5.51
CA GLN A 97 -3.03 8.37 -5.27
C GLN A 97 -3.91 7.24 -5.83
N ALA A 98 -5.19 7.23 -5.51
CA ALA A 98 -6.13 6.23 -6.02
C ALA A 98 -6.11 6.19 -7.56
N ALA A 99 -6.15 7.34 -8.23
CA ALA A 99 -6.10 7.44 -9.69
C ALA A 99 -4.79 6.88 -10.29
N ARG A 100 -3.64 7.01 -9.58
CA ARG A 100 -2.35 6.53 -10.09
C ARG A 100 -2.13 5.03 -9.91
N VAL A 101 -2.53 4.47 -8.76
CA VAL A 101 -2.08 3.12 -8.37
C VAL A 101 -3.16 2.05 -8.52
N SER A 102 -4.45 2.41 -8.57
CA SER A 102 -5.52 1.42 -8.61
C SER A 102 -6.03 1.14 -10.01
N GLN A 103 -6.51 -0.08 -10.24
CA GLN A 103 -7.23 -0.50 -11.45
C GLN A 103 -8.74 -0.38 -11.27
N ARG A 104 -9.21 -0.58 -10.04
CA ARG A 104 -10.61 -0.41 -9.64
C ARG A 104 -10.69 0.51 -8.44
N THR A 105 -11.71 1.35 -8.41
CA THR A 105 -11.95 2.30 -7.33
C THR A 105 -13.36 2.16 -6.81
N ALA A 106 -13.49 2.13 -5.48
CA ALA A 106 -14.76 2.17 -4.78
C ALA A 106 -14.83 3.45 -3.93
N PHE A 107 -15.83 4.29 -4.20
CA PHE A 107 -16.07 5.51 -3.44
C PHE A 107 -17.07 5.24 -2.31
N PHE A 108 -16.61 5.47 -1.08
CA PHE A 108 -17.44 5.36 0.12
C PHE A 108 -17.74 6.75 0.69
N HIS A 109 -18.97 6.94 1.14
CA HIS A 109 -19.37 8.13 1.89
C HIS A 109 -20.28 7.76 3.06
N MET A 110 -19.95 8.23 4.27
CA MET A 110 -20.70 7.97 5.49
C MET A 110 -21.02 6.49 5.72
N GLY A 111 -20.06 5.59 5.40
CA GLY A 111 -20.21 4.14 5.57
C GLY A 111 -20.96 3.42 4.44
N PHE A 112 -21.44 4.13 3.43
CA PHE A 112 -22.14 3.56 2.28
C PHE A 112 -21.25 3.55 1.04
N LEU A 113 -21.26 2.44 0.30
CA LEU A 113 -20.68 2.38 -1.04
C LEU A 113 -21.54 3.24 -1.99
N VAL A 114 -20.95 4.29 -2.53
CA VAL A 114 -21.62 5.20 -3.45
C VAL A 114 -21.46 4.73 -4.89
N GLU A 115 -20.21 4.50 -5.31
CA GLU A 115 -19.90 4.07 -6.67
C GLU A 115 -18.67 3.17 -6.68
N GLU A 116 -18.64 2.22 -7.61
CA GLU A 116 -17.52 1.31 -7.82
C GLU A 116 -17.37 1.02 -9.31
N GLY A 117 -16.13 0.96 -9.79
CA GLY A 117 -15.84 0.69 -11.19
C GLY A 117 -14.36 0.73 -11.54
N ASP A 118 -14.08 0.67 -12.83
CA ASP A 118 -12.74 0.90 -13.33
C ASP A 118 -12.29 2.32 -12.94
N THR A 119 -11.06 2.45 -12.46
CA THR A 119 -10.54 3.72 -11.92
C THR A 119 -10.65 4.85 -12.93
N THR A 120 -10.32 4.60 -14.19
CA THR A 120 -10.44 5.60 -15.24
C THR A 120 -11.88 6.10 -15.38
N ASP A 121 -12.86 5.20 -15.38
CA ASP A 121 -14.26 5.56 -15.54
C ASP A 121 -14.77 6.35 -14.33
N VAL A 122 -14.47 5.88 -13.12
CA VAL A 122 -14.88 6.56 -11.88
C VAL A 122 -14.32 7.99 -11.82
N PHE A 123 -13.08 8.22 -12.28
CA PHE A 123 -12.43 9.54 -12.19
C PHE A 123 -12.73 10.47 -13.38
N THR A 124 -13.05 9.94 -14.56
CA THR A 124 -13.25 10.75 -15.77
C THR A 124 -14.71 10.87 -16.20
N ASN A 125 -15.52 9.87 -15.90
CA ASN A 125 -16.94 9.81 -16.30
C ASN A 125 -17.79 9.09 -15.22
N PRO A 126 -17.83 9.60 -13.99
CA PRO A 126 -18.59 8.98 -12.91
C PRO A 126 -20.09 8.93 -13.27
N LYS A 127 -20.73 7.84 -12.86
CA LYS A 127 -22.17 7.61 -13.13
C LYS A 127 -23.07 8.39 -12.20
N LEU A 128 -22.56 8.73 -11.01
CA LEU A 128 -23.32 9.43 -9.98
C LEU A 128 -22.81 10.85 -9.79
N GLU A 129 -23.74 11.81 -9.75
CA GLU A 129 -23.46 13.22 -9.49
C GLU A 129 -22.65 13.39 -8.19
N ARG A 130 -22.98 12.62 -7.17
CA ARG A 130 -22.29 12.64 -5.87
C ARG A 130 -20.81 12.29 -5.98
N THR A 131 -20.45 11.33 -6.84
CA THR A 131 -19.05 10.99 -7.14
C THR A 131 -18.38 12.13 -7.89
N GLN A 132 -19.06 12.73 -8.85
CA GLN A 132 -18.56 13.87 -9.61
C GLN A 132 -18.30 15.08 -8.70
N ASP A 133 -19.20 15.37 -7.80
CA ASP A 133 -19.04 16.47 -6.83
C ASP A 133 -17.84 16.25 -5.92
N TYR A 134 -17.65 15.02 -5.45
CA TYR A 134 -16.49 14.66 -4.65
C TYR A 134 -15.18 14.85 -5.41
N ILE A 135 -15.08 14.34 -6.64
CA ILE A 135 -13.88 14.44 -7.47
C ILE A 135 -13.56 15.88 -7.85
N THR A 136 -14.59 16.69 -8.10
CA THR A 136 -14.42 18.11 -8.49
C THR A 136 -14.26 19.06 -7.30
N GLY A 137 -14.29 18.56 -6.06
CA GLY A 137 -14.18 19.35 -4.85
C GLY A 137 -15.43 20.20 -4.55
N ARG A 138 -16.57 19.87 -5.14
CA ARG A 138 -17.87 20.54 -4.91
C ARG A 138 -18.69 19.90 -3.78
N PHE A 139 -18.05 19.01 -3.05
CA PHE A 139 -18.67 18.31 -1.93
C PHE A 139 -18.71 19.25 -0.72
N GLY A 140 -19.87 19.83 -0.44
CA GLY A 140 -20.12 20.72 0.68
C GLY A 140 -21.58 20.62 1.12
#